data_88c347ccc78d690f05b807ea68144ad8
#
_entry.id   88c347ccc78d690f05b807ea68144ad8
#
_cell.length_a   1.000
_cell.length_b   1.000
_cell.length_c   1.000
_cell.angle_alpha   90.00
_cell.angle_beta   90.00
_cell.angle_gamma   90.00
#
_symmetry.space_group_name_H-M   'P 1'
#
loop_
_entity.id
_entity.type
_entity.pdbx_description
1 polymer ?
#
loop_
_entity_poly.entity_id
_entity_poly.type
_entity_poly.pdbx_seq_one_letter_code
_entity_poly.pdbx_strand_id
1 'polypeptide(L)'
;MVTTAPHRDDREVMRDEAVMRPRILAALAEGPRTVPEIAAAIGAPAHETVFWVMAMRRYGWLAEIKGSETDGFFQYQTTGRTV
;
A
#
# COMPACT_ATOMS: atom_id res chain seq x y z
N MET A 1 -27.27 14.02 1.54
CA MET A 1 -26.74 12.79 0.97
C MET A 1 -25.24 12.72 1.16
N VAL A 2 -24.78 11.66 1.71
CA VAL A 2 -23.36 11.48 1.90
C VAL A 2 -22.73 11.09 0.57
N THR A 3 -21.83 11.93 0.12
CA THR A 3 -21.06 11.59 -1.06
C THR A 3 -19.80 10.93 -0.58
N THR A 4 -19.81 9.63 -0.55
CA THR A 4 -18.59 8.89 -0.36
C THR A 4 -17.93 8.73 -1.73
N ALA A 5 -16.62 8.75 -1.76
CA ALA A 5 -15.95 8.33 -2.96
C ALA A 5 -16.49 6.94 -3.33
N PRO A 6 -16.95 6.74 -4.57
CA PRO A 6 -17.51 5.46 -4.92
C PRO A 6 -16.45 4.36 -4.73
N HIS A 7 -16.89 3.28 -4.11
CA HIS A 7 -16.05 2.11 -4.02
C HIS A 7 -15.86 1.55 -5.41
N ARG A 8 -14.63 1.49 -5.84
CA ARG A 8 -14.33 0.85 -7.11
C ARG A 8 -14.46 -0.67 -6.94
N ASP A 9 -14.80 -1.35 -8.01
CA ASP A 9 -14.78 -2.80 -8.05
C ASP A 9 -13.36 -3.28 -7.68
N ASP A 10 -13.28 -4.33 -6.87
CA ASP A 10 -12.00 -4.91 -6.46
C ASP A 10 -11.10 -5.24 -7.64
N ARG A 11 -11.68 -5.64 -8.77
CA ARG A 11 -10.92 -5.95 -9.98
C ARG A 11 -10.23 -4.72 -10.55
N GLU A 12 -10.90 -3.57 -10.48
CA GLU A 12 -10.32 -2.31 -10.96
C GLU A 12 -9.18 -1.88 -10.05
N VAL A 13 -9.38 -1.99 -8.74
CA VAL A 13 -8.34 -1.67 -7.76
C VAL A 13 -7.13 -2.58 -7.96
N MET A 14 -7.34 -3.88 -8.08
CA MET A 14 -6.25 -4.83 -8.27
C MET A 14 -5.50 -4.60 -9.58
N ARG A 15 -6.23 -4.17 -10.61
CA ARG A 15 -5.65 -3.89 -11.93
C ARG A 15 -4.65 -2.74 -11.87
N ASP A 16 -4.86 -1.81 -10.96
CA ASP A 16 -4.00 -0.65 -10.80
C ASP A 16 -2.70 -0.95 -10.05
N GLU A 17 -2.54 -2.16 -9.52
CA GLU A 17 -1.37 -2.50 -8.70
C GLU A 17 -0.07 -2.24 -9.47
N ALA A 18 0.00 -2.63 -10.74
CA ALA A 18 1.21 -2.45 -11.54
C ALA A 18 1.57 -0.96 -11.72
N VAL A 19 0.55 -0.09 -11.78
CA VAL A 19 0.74 1.36 -11.90
C VAL A 19 1.14 1.96 -10.56
N MET A 20 0.52 1.50 -9.49
CA MET A 20 0.74 2.07 -8.16
C MET A 20 2.01 1.54 -7.49
N ARG A 21 2.50 0.39 -7.93
CA ARG A 21 3.70 -0.23 -7.35
C ARG A 21 4.91 0.70 -7.28
N PRO A 22 5.30 1.38 -8.37
CA PRO A 22 6.43 2.30 -8.29
C PRO A 22 6.22 3.44 -7.31
N ARG A 23 4.98 3.91 -7.20
CA ARG A 23 4.64 4.99 -6.28
C ARG A 23 4.75 4.54 -4.83
N ILE A 24 4.30 3.33 -4.55
CA ILE A 24 4.38 2.76 -3.20
C ILE A 24 5.85 2.50 -2.83
N LEU A 25 6.63 1.96 -3.75
CA LEU A 25 8.05 1.74 -3.52
C LEU A 25 8.78 3.06 -3.25
N ALA A 26 8.44 4.10 -3.99
CA ALA A 26 9.01 5.43 -3.76
C ALA A 26 8.62 5.98 -2.38
N ALA A 27 7.38 5.75 -1.96
CA ALA A 27 6.92 6.19 -0.64
C ALA A 27 7.68 5.49 0.50
N LEU A 28 8.20 4.29 0.25
CA LEU A 28 8.95 3.51 1.24
C LEU A 28 10.46 3.67 1.13
N ALA A 29 10.93 4.48 0.17
CA ALA A 29 12.37 4.62 -0.08
C ALA A 29 13.13 5.20 1.12
N GLU A 30 12.47 6.04 1.91
CA GLU A 30 13.10 6.69 3.07
C GLU A 30 12.91 5.92 4.36
N GLY A 31 12.13 4.86 4.36
CA GLY A 31 11.93 4.04 5.53
C GLY A 31 10.57 3.38 5.58
N PRO A 32 10.34 2.53 6.57
CA PRO A 32 9.09 1.81 6.71
C PRO A 32 7.90 2.74 6.98
N ARG A 33 6.72 2.34 6.49
CA ARG A 33 5.47 3.08 6.70
C ARG A 33 4.30 2.12 6.88
N THR A 34 3.28 2.59 7.58
CA THR A 34 1.99 1.88 7.68
C THR A 34 1.16 2.11 6.42
N VAL A 35 0.12 1.30 6.22
CA VAL A 35 -0.79 1.48 5.07
C VAL A 35 -1.39 2.89 5.03
N PRO A 36 -1.92 3.46 6.13
CA PRO A 36 -2.43 4.84 6.06
C PRO A 36 -1.37 5.86 5.67
N GLU A 37 -0.14 5.69 6.13
CA GLU A 37 0.96 6.57 5.75
C GLU A 37 1.32 6.45 4.28
N ILE A 38 1.32 5.23 3.76
CA ILE A 38 1.54 4.98 2.33
C ILE A 38 0.44 5.63 1.51
N ALA A 39 -0.81 5.42 1.92
CA ALA A 39 -1.97 5.99 1.24
C ALA A 39 -1.88 7.52 1.15
N ALA A 40 -1.50 8.17 2.25
CA ALA A 40 -1.32 9.61 2.26
C ALA A 40 -0.20 10.04 1.32
N ALA A 41 0.90 9.30 1.30
CA ALA A 41 2.06 9.63 0.47
C ALA A 41 1.78 9.50 -1.03
N ILE A 42 0.96 8.53 -1.42
CA ILE A 42 0.63 8.32 -2.84
C ILE A 42 -0.65 9.02 -3.27
N GLY A 43 -1.38 9.64 -2.33
CA GLY A 43 -2.60 10.37 -2.62
C GLY A 43 -3.76 9.46 -3.01
N ALA A 44 -3.84 8.27 -2.43
CA ALA A 44 -4.89 7.29 -2.72
C ALA A 44 -5.67 6.93 -1.46
N PRO A 45 -6.91 6.44 -1.59
CA PRO A 45 -7.67 5.98 -0.45
C PRO A 45 -6.99 4.78 0.24
N ALA A 46 -7.04 4.76 1.58
CA ALA A 46 -6.42 3.67 2.33
C ALA A 46 -7.05 2.32 2.01
N HIS A 47 -8.37 2.27 1.78
CA HIS A 47 -9.05 1.03 1.47
C HIS A 47 -8.64 0.41 0.11
N GLU A 48 -8.15 1.25 -0.81
CA GLU A 48 -7.57 0.75 -2.06
C GLU A 48 -6.10 0.41 -1.89
N THR A 49 -5.38 1.25 -1.15
CA THR A 49 -3.95 1.06 -0.91
C THR A 49 -3.68 -0.28 -0.25
N VAL A 50 -4.54 -0.73 0.66
CA VAL A 50 -4.36 -2.01 1.33
C VAL A 50 -4.32 -3.18 0.36
N PHE A 51 -5.13 -3.15 -0.70
CA PHE A 51 -5.11 -4.20 -1.72
C PHE A 51 -3.75 -4.27 -2.41
N TRP A 52 -3.21 -3.11 -2.77
CA TRP A 52 -1.91 -3.05 -3.46
C TRP A 52 -0.77 -3.48 -2.54
N VAL A 53 -0.79 -3.02 -1.28
CA VAL A 53 0.23 -3.40 -0.30
C VAL A 53 0.20 -4.92 -0.05
N MET A 54 -0.99 -5.49 0.11
CA MET A 54 -1.12 -6.93 0.34
C MET A 54 -0.67 -7.73 -0.88
N ALA A 55 -1.00 -7.28 -2.09
CA ALA A 55 -0.53 -7.92 -3.31
C ALA A 55 1.00 -7.83 -3.42
N MET A 56 1.57 -6.66 -3.15
CA MET A 56 3.01 -6.48 -3.20
C MET A 56 3.73 -7.33 -2.16
N ARG A 57 3.16 -7.44 -0.97
CA ARG A 57 3.70 -8.34 0.06
C ARG A 57 3.65 -9.78 -0.41
N ARG A 58 2.52 -10.21 -0.98
CA ARG A 58 2.33 -11.57 -1.49
C ARG A 58 3.36 -11.94 -2.55
N TYR A 59 3.69 -11.01 -3.41
CA TYR A 59 4.64 -11.25 -4.51
C TYR A 59 6.08 -10.87 -4.17
N GLY A 60 6.35 -10.57 -2.91
CA GLY A 60 7.72 -10.36 -2.45
C GLY A 60 8.31 -8.98 -2.67
N TRP A 61 7.49 -7.99 -3.01
CA TRP A 61 7.96 -6.61 -3.15
C TRP A 61 8.13 -5.91 -1.81
N LEU A 62 7.27 -6.27 -0.85
CA LEU A 62 7.24 -5.67 0.48
C LEU A 62 7.28 -6.76 1.53
N ALA A 63 7.81 -6.41 2.71
CA ALA A 63 7.78 -7.25 3.90
C ALA A 63 7.15 -6.47 5.05
N GLU A 64 6.33 -7.17 5.83
CA GLU A 64 5.77 -6.64 7.06
C GLU A 64 6.83 -6.72 8.15
N ILE A 65 6.96 -5.66 8.92
CA ILE A 65 7.93 -5.63 10.02
C ILE A 65 7.21 -6.09 11.28
N LYS A 66 7.60 -7.24 11.81
CA LYS A 66 7.03 -7.79 13.04
C LYS A 66 7.37 -6.88 14.21
N GLY A 67 6.40 -6.69 15.10
CA GLY A 67 6.59 -5.84 16.28
C GLY A 67 6.54 -4.35 16.01
N SER A 68 6.23 -3.94 14.79
CA SER A 68 6.20 -2.53 14.41
C SER A 68 4.81 -1.90 14.51
N GLU A 69 3.88 -2.58 15.14
CA GLU A 69 2.50 -2.09 15.19
C GLU A 69 2.41 -0.69 15.76
N THR A 70 1.80 0.21 15.02
CA THR A 70 1.58 1.60 15.39
C THR A 70 0.12 1.92 15.11
N ASP A 71 -0.63 2.32 16.14
CA ASP A 71 -2.06 2.64 16.01
C ASP A 71 -2.86 1.52 15.33
N GLY A 72 -2.51 0.28 15.62
CA GLY A 72 -3.21 -0.89 15.06
C GLY A 72 -2.74 -1.30 13.67
N PHE A 73 -1.69 -0.68 13.14
CA PHE A 73 -1.16 -0.98 11.81
C PHE A 73 0.30 -1.40 11.89
N PHE A 74 0.67 -2.41 11.13
CA PHE A 74 2.07 -2.78 10.98
C PHE A 74 2.74 -1.89 9.95
N GLN A 75 4.04 -1.73 10.08
CA GLN A 75 4.84 -1.05 9.07
C GLN A 75 5.32 -2.04 8.02
N TYR A 76 5.47 -1.54 6.80
CA TYR A 76 5.99 -2.30 5.67
C TYR A 76 7.25 -1.66 5.14
N GLN A 77 8.13 -2.48 4.60
CA GLN A 77 9.37 -2.01 4.00
C GLN A 77 9.60 -2.72 2.67
N THR A 78 10.46 -2.14 1.85
CA THR A 78 10.84 -2.78 0.60
C THR A 78 11.75 -3.96 0.87
N THR A 79 11.67 -4.98 0.01
CA THR A 79 12.53 -6.16 0.12
C THR A 79 13.78 -6.04 -0.74
N GLY A 80 13.87 -4.99 -1.55
CA GLY A 80 14.93 -4.86 -2.54
C GLY A 80 14.65 -5.59 -3.84
N ARG A 81 13.47 -6.21 -3.98
CA ARG A 81 13.10 -6.85 -5.23
C ARG A 81 13.00 -5.81 -6.33
N THR A 82 13.64 -6.07 -7.43
CA THR A 82 13.55 -5.24 -8.64
C THR A 82 13.05 -6.09 -9.79
N VAL A 83 12.48 -5.43 -10.78
CA VAL A 83 11.98 -6.10 -11.97
C VAL A 83 13.13 -6.64 -12.79
#